data_d89eb86f376c60cbb6cd09085901c154
#
_entry.id   d89eb86f376c60cbb6cd09085901c154
#
_cell.length_a   1.000
_cell.length_b   1.000
_cell.length_c   1.000
_cell.angle_alpha   90.00
_cell.angle_beta   90.00
_cell.angle_gamma   90.00
#
_symmetry.space_group_name_H-M   'P 1'
#
loop_
_entity.id
_entity.type
_entity.pdbx_description
1 polymer ?
#
loop_
_entity_poly.entity_id
_entity_poly.type
_entity_poly.pdbx_seq_one_letter_code
_entity_poly.pdbx_strand_id
1 'polypeptide(L)'
;MIYTVIINDRSYDLPKKTMAITEKLDATAQVDELDIPVREKYRKVLDCVLAILGKEATEEALGSTDLNEVDLSEVTIAFRKIVDAYNRPVQDYVNASGRGALEGMPLQEMTALANAATQILNAADTVKK
;
A
#
# COMPACT_ATOMS: atom_id res chain seq x y z
N MET A 1 -4.00 5.63 15.83
CA MET A 1 -3.65 4.40 15.13
C MET A 1 -2.30 4.57 14.48
N ILE A 2 -1.44 3.61 14.64
CA ILE A 2 -0.07 3.67 14.18
C ILE A 2 0.12 2.70 13.02
N TYR A 3 0.78 3.15 11.98
CA TYR A 3 1.09 2.32 10.82
C TYR A 3 2.60 2.19 10.72
N THR A 4 3.07 0.96 10.59
CA THR A 4 4.50 0.68 10.42
C THR A 4 4.67 -0.35 9.32
N VAL A 5 5.84 -0.30 8.68
CA VAL A 5 6.18 -1.26 7.63
C VAL A 5 7.60 -1.74 7.88
N ILE A 6 7.86 -3.02 7.57
CA ILE A 6 9.19 -3.58 7.70
C ILE A 6 9.72 -3.87 6.31
N ILE A 7 10.84 -3.24 5.98
CA ILE A 7 11.50 -3.40 4.69
C ILE A 7 12.97 -3.71 4.97
N ASN A 8 13.45 -4.83 4.47
CA ASN A 8 14.84 -5.26 4.64
C ASN A 8 15.24 -5.27 6.11
N ASP A 9 14.36 -5.85 6.94
CA ASP A 9 14.58 -6.03 8.39
C ASP A 9 14.61 -4.74 9.19
N ARG A 10 14.17 -3.63 8.60
CA ARG A 10 14.07 -2.37 9.30
C ARG A 10 12.62 -1.91 9.34
N SER A 11 12.24 -1.34 10.47
CA SER A 11 10.88 -0.87 10.69
C SER A 11 10.81 0.63 10.41
N TYR A 12 9.78 1.06 9.68
CA TYR A 12 9.58 2.46 9.35
C TYR A 12 8.16 2.86 9.72
N ASP A 13 8.04 4.06 10.29
CA ASP A 13 6.73 4.60 10.62
C ASP A 13 6.12 5.24 9.38
N LEU A 14 4.82 5.04 9.22
CA LEU A 14 4.10 5.58 8.08
C LEU A 14 3.19 6.72 8.54
N PRO A 15 2.94 7.69 7.64
CA PRO A 15 1.99 8.75 7.99
C PRO A 15 0.59 8.20 8.17
N LYS A 16 -0.25 9.01 8.80
CA LYS A 16 -1.65 8.69 8.98
C LYS A 16 -2.31 8.39 7.63
N LYS A 17 -3.20 7.41 7.63
CA LYS A 17 -3.89 7.03 6.39
C LYS A 17 -4.99 8.04 6.09
N THR A 18 -4.64 9.07 5.34
CA THR A 18 -5.58 10.10 4.94
C THR A 18 -6.12 9.80 3.56
N MET A 19 -7.08 10.60 3.12
CA MET A 19 -7.60 10.44 1.77
C MET A 19 -6.50 10.68 0.74
N ALA A 20 -5.64 11.67 0.97
CA ALA A 20 -4.54 11.95 0.05
C ALA A 20 -3.62 10.74 -0.09
N ILE A 21 -3.28 10.10 1.02
CA ILE A 21 -2.45 8.89 0.99
C ILE A 21 -3.17 7.76 0.26
N THR A 22 -4.45 7.57 0.56
CA THR A 22 -5.24 6.51 -0.06
C THR A 22 -5.33 6.70 -1.58
N GLU A 23 -5.56 7.93 -2.02
CA GLU A 23 -5.63 8.23 -3.44
C GLU A 23 -4.28 8.00 -4.12
N LYS A 24 -3.20 8.36 -3.44
CA LYS A 24 -1.86 8.15 -3.98
C LYS A 24 -1.56 6.66 -4.14
N LEU A 25 -1.91 5.86 -3.15
CA LEU A 25 -1.69 4.42 -3.22
C LEU A 25 -2.52 3.80 -4.34
N ASP A 26 -3.78 4.22 -4.45
CA ASP A 26 -4.67 3.68 -5.46
C ASP A 26 -4.18 4.03 -6.87
N ALA A 27 -3.82 5.27 -7.10
CA ALA A 27 -3.32 5.69 -8.40
C ALA A 27 -2.04 4.95 -8.77
N THR A 28 -1.15 4.75 -7.79
CA THR A 28 0.10 4.05 -8.03
C THR A 28 -0.15 2.58 -8.34
N ALA A 29 -1.11 1.97 -7.67
CA ALA A 29 -1.42 0.56 -7.90
C ALA A 29 -1.94 0.31 -9.32
N GLN A 30 -2.44 1.35 -9.98
CA GLN A 30 -3.02 1.23 -11.31
C GLN A 30 -2.05 1.61 -12.42
N VAL A 31 -0.77 1.86 -12.10
CA VAL A 31 0.17 2.34 -13.13
C VAL A 31 0.36 1.35 -14.27
N ASP A 32 0.20 0.05 -14.01
CA ASP A 32 0.38 -0.94 -15.06
C ASP A 32 -0.66 -0.81 -16.16
N GLU A 33 -1.78 -0.18 -15.86
CA GLU A 33 -2.84 0.01 -16.84
C GLU A 33 -2.65 1.27 -17.67
N LEU A 34 -1.66 2.07 -17.34
CA LEU A 34 -1.40 3.30 -18.07
C LEU A 34 -0.57 3.02 -19.32
N ASP A 35 -0.83 3.77 -20.37
CA ASP A 35 -0.07 3.64 -21.61
C ASP A 35 1.13 4.57 -21.57
N ILE A 36 2.10 4.21 -20.74
CA ILE A 36 3.33 4.97 -20.55
C ILE A 36 4.51 4.01 -20.54
N PRO A 37 5.72 4.52 -20.80
CA PRO A 37 6.90 3.66 -20.78
C PRO A 37 7.12 3.02 -19.41
N VAL A 38 7.78 1.86 -19.42
CA VAL A 38 8.01 1.11 -18.19
C VAL A 38 8.81 1.95 -17.20
N ARG A 39 9.76 2.76 -17.68
CA ARG A 39 10.53 3.62 -16.80
C ARG A 39 9.63 4.57 -16.01
N GLU A 40 8.63 5.11 -16.66
CA GLU A 40 7.72 6.03 -15.98
C GLU A 40 6.81 5.32 -15.00
N LYS A 41 6.45 4.07 -15.29
CA LYS A 41 5.67 3.30 -14.35
C LYS A 41 6.44 3.10 -13.05
N TYR A 42 7.70 2.66 -13.17
CA TYR A 42 8.53 2.47 -11.96
C TYR A 42 8.84 3.78 -11.26
N ARG A 43 8.96 4.87 -12.02
CA ARG A 43 9.18 6.16 -11.39
C ARG A 43 7.99 6.53 -10.50
N LYS A 44 6.78 6.27 -10.99
CA LYS A 44 5.59 6.57 -10.19
C LYS A 44 5.56 5.73 -8.92
N VAL A 45 5.95 4.47 -9.02
CA VAL A 45 5.99 3.60 -7.84
C VAL A 45 7.04 4.10 -6.85
N LEU A 46 8.23 4.41 -7.34
CA LEU A 46 9.29 4.91 -6.48
C LEU A 46 8.92 6.26 -5.86
N ASP A 47 8.31 7.14 -6.64
CA ASP A 47 7.87 8.44 -6.12
C ASP A 47 6.84 8.27 -5.01
N CYS A 48 5.96 7.28 -5.13
CA CYS A 48 5.00 6.99 -4.09
C CYS A 48 5.68 6.55 -2.80
N VAL A 49 6.65 5.64 -2.92
CA VAL A 49 7.42 5.18 -1.77
C VAL A 49 8.16 6.35 -1.13
N LEU A 50 8.79 7.19 -1.96
CA LEU A 50 9.48 8.37 -1.48
C LEU A 50 8.55 9.34 -0.76
N ALA A 51 7.37 9.56 -1.30
CA ALA A 51 6.41 10.49 -0.71
C ALA A 51 5.93 10.01 0.66
N ILE A 52 5.83 8.71 0.83
CA ILE A 52 5.32 8.13 2.07
C ILE A 52 6.41 7.92 3.10
N LEU A 53 7.54 7.34 2.71
CA LEU A 53 8.63 7.07 3.64
C LEU A 53 9.57 8.26 3.86
N GLY A 54 9.69 9.11 2.85
CA GLY A 54 10.70 10.17 2.87
C GLY A 54 12.00 9.68 2.23
N LYS A 55 12.81 10.63 1.81
CA LYS A 55 14.03 10.30 1.07
C LYS A 55 15.00 9.47 1.89
N GLU A 56 15.21 9.87 3.15
CA GLU A 56 16.20 9.23 4.00
C GLU A 56 15.84 7.76 4.23
N ALA A 57 14.59 7.51 4.61
CA ALA A 57 14.16 6.15 4.87
C ALA A 57 14.18 5.31 3.61
N THR A 58 13.81 5.90 2.47
CA THR A 58 13.82 5.18 1.21
C THR A 58 15.23 4.79 0.81
N GLU A 59 16.18 5.70 0.96
CA GLU A 59 17.58 5.36 0.66
C GLU A 59 18.09 4.24 1.56
N GLU A 60 17.72 4.30 2.84
CA GLU A 60 18.16 3.28 3.77
C GLU A 60 17.53 1.93 3.42
N ALA A 61 16.25 1.92 3.08
CA ALA A 61 15.54 0.68 2.82
C ALA A 61 15.93 0.04 1.49
N LEU A 62 16.14 0.87 0.47
CA LEU A 62 16.34 0.38 -0.90
C LEU A 62 17.78 0.55 -1.39
N GLY A 63 18.61 1.25 -0.64
CA GLY A 63 19.99 1.49 -1.01
C GLY A 63 20.20 2.65 -1.95
N SER A 64 19.16 3.16 -2.58
CA SER A 64 19.27 4.26 -3.53
C SER A 64 17.87 4.82 -3.80
N THR A 65 17.84 6.08 -4.24
CA THR A 65 16.60 6.67 -4.77
C THR A 65 16.73 6.95 -6.26
N ASP A 66 17.83 6.49 -6.85
CA ASP A 66 18.07 6.65 -8.29
C ASP A 66 17.44 5.47 -9.02
N LEU A 67 16.49 5.76 -9.89
CA LEU A 67 15.76 4.73 -10.61
C LEU A 67 16.68 3.84 -11.44
N ASN A 68 17.84 4.35 -11.84
CA ASN A 68 18.80 3.57 -12.62
C ASN A 68 19.67 2.66 -11.77
N GLU A 69 19.65 2.81 -10.44
CA GLU A 69 20.49 2.02 -9.57
C GLU A 69 19.73 1.13 -8.62
N VAL A 70 18.48 1.52 -8.30
CA VAL A 70 17.69 0.77 -7.33
C VAL A 70 17.18 -0.52 -7.99
N ASP A 71 17.06 -1.57 -7.17
CA ASP A 71 16.47 -2.81 -7.64
C ASP A 71 14.96 -2.61 -7.79
N LEU A 72 14.48 -2.75 -9.01
CA LEU A 72 13.07 -2.48 -9.31
C LEU A 72 12.13 -3.46 -8.62
N SER A 73 12.58 -4.69 -8.40
CA SER A 73 11.77 -5.65 -7.66
C SER A 73 11.61 -5.21 -6.22
N GLU A 74 12.67 -4.66 -5.63
CA GLU A 74 12.59 -4.18 -4.26
C GLU A 74 11.68 -2.96 -4.14
N VAL A 75 11.67 -2.11 -5.16
CA VAL A 75 10.76 -0.97 -5.19
C VAL A 75 9.32 -1.46 -5.17
N THR A 76 9.02 -2.47 -6.02
CA THR A 76 7.68 -3.02 -6.09
C THR A 76 7.26 -3.68 -4.78
N ILE A 77 8.18 -4.45 -4.19
CA ILE A 77 7.90 -5.11 -2.92
C ILE A 77 7.67 -4.08 -1.81
N ALA A 78 8.49 -3.03 -1.79
CA ALA A 78 8.33 -1.98 -0.79
C ALA A 78 6.95 -1.33 -0.91
N PHE A 79 6.53 -1.04 -2.13
CA PHE A 79 5.21 -0.46 -2.35
C PHE A 79 4.11 -1.38 -1.83
N ARG A 80 4.19 -2.68 -2.16
CA ARG A 80 3.18 -3.63 -1.70
C ARG A 80 3.16 -3.77 -0.19
N LYS A 81 4.34 -3.75 0.43
CA LYS A 81 4.41 -3.81 1.89
C LYS A 81 3.76 -2.59 2.53
N ILE A 82 3.93 -1.42 1.92
CA ILE A 82 3.29 -0.21 2.42
C ILE A 82 1.77 -0.33 2.30
N VAL A 83 1.26 -0.82 1.17
CA VAL A 83 -0.17 -1.04 0.99
C VAL A 83 -0.70 -2.00 2.06
N ASP A 84 0.02 -3.10 2.27
CA ASP A 84 -0.38 -4.09 3.28
C ASP A 84 -0.41 -3.48 4.67
N ALA A 85 0.60 -2.67 4.98
CA ALA A 85 0.68 -2.04 6.30
C ALA A 85 -0.51 -1.12 6.54
N TYR A 86 -0.95 -0.40 5.52
CA TYR A 86 -2.11 0.48 5.66
C TYR A 86 -3.43 -0.28 5.73
N ASN A 87 -3.49 -1.47 5.15
CA ASN A 87 -4.71 -2.26 5.17
C ASN A 87 -4.82 -3.14 6.40
N ARG A 88 -3.70 -3.45 7.04
CA ARG A 88 -3.68 -4.42 8.14
C ARG A 88 -4.58 -4.05 9.30
N PRO A 89 -4.61 -2.79 9.78
CA PRO A 89 -5.46 -2.49 10.93
C PRO A 89 -6.94 -2.80 10.69
N VAL A 90 -7.44 -2.50 9.49
CA VAL A 90 -8.84 -2.81 9.16
C VAL A 90 -9.04 -4.32 9.08
N GLN A 91 -8.11 -5.02 8.43
CA GLN A 91 -8.20 -6.46 8.31
C GLN A 91 -8.12 -7.13 9.69
N ASP A 92 -7.21 -6.65 10.53
CA ASP A 92 -7.06 -7.20 11.88
C ASP A 92 -8.32 -6.96 12.69
N TYR A 93 -8.93 -5.79 12.54
CA TYR A 93 -10.18 -5.50 13.24
C TYR A 93 -11.28 -6.47 12.80
N VAL A 94 -11.44 -6.64 11.49
CA VAL A 94 -12.46 -7.54 10.95
C VAL A 94 -12.22 -8.96 11.42
N ASN A 95 -10.97 -9.42 11.36
CA ASN A 95 -10.63 -10.77 11.77
C ASN A 95 -10.77 -10.97 13.28
N ALA A 96 -10.29 -10.01 14.06
CA ALA A 96 -10.32 -10.13 15.51
C ALA A 96 -11.72 -9.98 16.07
N SER A 97 -12.53 -9.11 15.45
CA SER A 97 -13.92 -8.94 15.87
C SER A 97 -14.75 -10.16 15.55
N GLY A 98 -14.29 -10.91 14.55
CA GLY A 98 -14.92 -12.14 14.19
C GLY A 98 -16.37 -11.96 13.83
N ARG A 99 -17.12 -13.02 14.02
CA ARG A 99 -18.52 -13.01 13.66
C ARG A 99 -19.37 -12.18 14.60
N GLY A 100 -18.92 -12.08 15.86
CA GLY A 100 -19.70 -11.34 16.84
C GLY A 100 -19.90 -9.90 16.43
N ALA A 101 -18.82 -9.23 16.04
CA ALA A 101 -18.91 -7.85 15.61
C ALA A 101 -19.69 -7.73 14.30
N LEU A 102 -19.43 -8.67 13.38
CA LEU A 102 -20.11 -8.65 12.09
C LEU A 102 -21.60 -8.92 12.22
N GLU A 103 -21.95 -9.79 13.15
CA GLU A 103 -23.36 -10.10 13.37
C GLU A 103 -24.14 -8.91 13.89
N GLY A 104 -23.47 -7.99 14.56
CA GLY A 104 -24.12 -6.79 15.04
C GLY A 104 -24.25 -5.70 14.01
N MET A 105 -23.70 -5.89 12.82
CA MET A 105 -23.71 -4.88 11.77
C MET A 105 -24.75 -5.19 10.71
N PRO A 106 -25.37 -4.14 10.14
CA PRO A 106 -26.21 -4.36 8.96
C PRO A 106 -25.37 -4.97 7.83
N LEU A 107 -26.02 -5.80 7.05
CA LEU A 107 -25.34 -6.48 5.94
C LEU A 107 -24.65 -5.50 5.02
N GLN A 108 -25.28 -4.37 4.75
CA GLN A 108 -24.71 -3.37 3.86
C GLN A 108 -23.38 -2.82 4.39
N GLU A 109 -23.32 -2.59 5.70
CA GLU A 109 -22.08 -2.09 6.30
C GLU A 109 -20.97 -3.13 6.25
N MET A 110 -21.34 -4.39 6.49
CA MET A 110 -20.36 -5.46 6.40
C MET A 110 -19.79 -5.54 4.99
N THR A 111 -20.68 -5.47 4.00
CA THR A 111 -20.26 -5.57 2.61
C THR A 111 -19.40 -4.38 2.22
N ALA A 112 -19.79 -3.18 2.63
CA ALA A 112 -19.03 -1.99 2.29
C ALA A 112 -17.63 -2.04 2.89
N LEU A 113 -17.51 -2.47 4.14
CA LEU A 113 -16.22 -2.56 4.80
C LEU A 113 -15.33 -3.59 4.13
N ALA A 114 -15.89 -4.77 3.84
CA ALA A 114 -15.13 -5.82 3.18
C ALA A 114 -14.72 -5.41 1.77
N ASN A 115 -15.61 -4.74 1.04
CA ASN A 115 -15.31 -4.31 -0.32
C ASN A 115 -14.22 -3.24 -0.35
N ALA A 116 -14.25 -2.30 0.60
CA ALA A 116 -13.23 -1.27 0.66
C ALA A 116 -11.85 -1.87 0.85
N ALA A 117 -11.73 -2.82 1.78
CA ALA A 117 -10.46 -3.49 2.01
C ALA A 117 -10.04 -4.31 0.80
N THR A 118 -10.99 -5.01 0.19
CA THR A 118 -10.70 -5.85 -0.96
C THR A 118 -10.29 -5.03 -2.18
N GLN A 119 -10.92 -3.88 -2.40
CA GLN A 119 -10.56 -3.04 -3.54
C GLN A 119 -9.12 -2.59 -3.47
N ILE A 120 -8.66 -2.20 -2.30
CA ILE A 120 -7.29 -1.75 -2.15
C ILE A 120 -6.33 -2.91 -2.41
N LEU A 121 -6.63 -4.08 -1.88
CA LEU A 121 -5.80 -5.25 -2.09
C LEU A 121 -5.78 -5.67 -3.55
N ASN A 122 -6.94 -5.65 -4.20
CA ASN A 122 -7.01 -6.04 -5.60
C ASN A 122 -6.29 -5.04 -6.50
N ALA A 123 -6.38 -3.77 -6.18
CA ALA A 123 -5.65 -2.77 -6.95
C ALA A 123 -4.14 -3.01 -6.85
N ALA A 124 -3.67 -3.38 -5.65
CA ALA A 124 -2.25 -3.69 -5.47
C ALA A 124 -1.85 -4.96 -6.21
N ASP A 125 -2.75 -5.95 -6.25
CA ASP A 125 -2.49 -7.21 -6.93
C ASP A 125 -2.77 -7.14 -8.40
N THR A 126 -3.54 -6.28 -8.74
CA THR A 126 -3.99 -6.13 -10.01
C THR A 126 -4.91 -7.07 -10.37
N VAL A 127 -5.33 -7.33 -10.00
CA VAL A 127 -6.02 -8.07 -10.35
C VAL A 127 -6.75 -8.37 -11.05
N LYS A 128 -6.88 -8.55 -11.28
CA LYS A 128 -7.31 -8.89 -11.97
C LYS A 128 -8.34 -9.39 -12.23
N LYS A 129 -8.84 -9.37 -12.28
CA LYS A 129 -9.78 -9.89 -12.65
C LYS A 129 -10.66 -9.29 -13.04
#